data_682166c0ac1bdebd740570611e823a83
#
_entry.id   682166c0ac1bdebd740570611e823a83
#
_cell.length_a   1.000
_cell.length_b   1.000
_cell.length_c   1.000
_cell.angle_alpha   90.00
_cell.angle_beta   90.00
_cell.angle_gamma   90.00
#
_symmetry.space_group_name_H-M   'P 1'
#
loop_
_entity.id
_entity.type
_entity.pdbx_description
1 polymer ?
#
loop_
_entity_poly.entity_id
_entity_poly.type
_entity_poly.pdbx_seq_one_letter_code
_entity_poly.pdbx_strand_id
1 'polypeptide(L)'
;MEYLRAVNFAPFSRRGLLAGDAARAELRRMQRLTGANAVILCPGAVQDGPFADAIDFAGEHTTGDGELLDLTRFARSIGLRVFWKPTVNCLDGTWRARIDFFDHEVPCETGWRNWFPAYAAFQLHFAALAAGAEVECLILGCEMTQAERREADWRALIAAVRRRYPGMLTYNCDKYGEEHVPFWDALDAVCSSGYYPIDDIPRQLDRIEPVVRRYGKPFFFAEAGCMRVAGSARVPNDWTLAGEPDDGEQDRWYRALFAAVQSRPWFGGAALWDWPLDAAHDSAYSFSHAPALDTIRQAWQRG
;
A
#
# COMPACT_ATOMS: atom_id res chain seq x y z
N MET A 1 7.46 9.30 14.41
CA MET A 1 7.44 9.44 12.92
C MET A 1 6.82 10.78 12.58
N GLU A 2 7.37 11.52 11.63
CA GLU A 2 6.70 12.71 11.08
C GLU A 2 5.35 12.30 10.46
N TYR A 3 4.34 13.17 10.55
CA TYR A 3 3.01 12.91 10.00
C TYR A 3 3.08 12.62 8.50
N LEU A 4 2.54 11.47 8.08
CA LEU A 4 2.65 10.96 6.72
C LEU A 4 1.54 11.55 5.85
N ARG A 5 1.94 12.36 4.87
CA ARG A 5 1.11 12.85 3.77
C ARG A 5 1.60 12.18 2.50
N ALA A 6 1.24 10.93 2.32
CA ALA A 6 1.76 10.11 1.24
C ALA A 6 0.74 9.85 0.14
N VAL A 7 1.25 9.44 -1.01
CA VAL A 7 0.46 9.06 -2.17
C VAL A 7 1.00 7.76 -2.73
N ASN A 8 0.12 6.80 -3.03
CA ASN A 8 0.45 5.64 -3.84
C ASN A 8 0.52 6.11 -5.31
N PHE A 9 1.74 6.16 -5.84
CA PHE A 9 2.01 6.68 -7.19
C PHE A 9 2.08 5.53 -8.19
N ALA A 10 1.24 5.58 -9.22
CA ALA A 10 1.21 4.64 -10.33
C ALA A 10 1.30 3.15 -9.88
N PRO A 11 0.40 2.68 -8.96
CA PRO A 11 0.61 1.43 -8.22
C PRO A 11 0.55 0.15 -9.08
N PHE A 12 0.01 0.24 -10.29
CA PHE A 12 -0.08 -0.90 -11.23
C PHE A 12 0.91 -0.77 -12.40
N SER A 13 2.03 -0.09 -12.18
CA SER A 13 3.02 0.09 -13.23
C SER A 13 3.69 -1.21 -13.63
N ARG A 14 3.80 -1.39 -14.95
CA ARG A 14 4.54 -2.47 -15.59
C ARG A 14 5.94 -1.99 -15.97
N ARG A 15 6.76 -2.93 -16.42
CA ARG A 15 8.13 -2.65 -16.88
C ARG A 15 8.15 -1.57 -17.95
N GLY A 16 9.03 -0.59 -17.75
CA GLY A 16 9.24 0.55 -18.63
C GLY A 16 8.33 1.74 -18.38
N LEU A 17 7.24 1.60 -17.63
CA LEU A 17 6.29 2.71 -17.41
C LEU A 17 6.83 3.78 -16.47
N LEU A 18 7.66 3.43 -15.51
CA LEU A 18 8.25 4.40 -14.58
C LEU A 18 9.57 4.99 -15.11
N ALA A 19 9.99 4.58 -16.31
CA ALA A 19 11.23 5.06 -16.91
C ALA A 19 11.06 6.46 -17.50
N GLY A 20 12.08 7.31 -17.32
CA GLY A 20 12.22 8.57 -18.04
C GLY A 20 11.50 9.76 -17.45
N ASP A 21 11.40 10.80 -18.26
CA ASP A 21 11.01 12.14 -17.79
C ASP A 21 9.51 12.30 -17.54
N ALA A 22 8.66 11.49 -18.20
CA ALA A 22 7.22 11.57 -18.01
C ALA A 22 6.82 11.18 -16.57
N ALA A 23 7.33 10.06 -16.05
CA ALA A 23 7.07 9.63 -14.69
C ALA A 23 7.61 10.64 -13.65
N ARG A 24 8.80 11.20 -13.90
CA ARG A 24 9.39 12.24 -13.04
C ARG A 24 8.56 13.53 -13.04
N ALA A 25 8.10 13.96 -14.22
CA ALA A 25 7.26 15.15 -14.35
C ALA A 25 5.93 14.99 -13.61
N GLU A 26 5.30 13.81 -13.74
CA GLU A 26 4.03 13.52 -13.09
C GLU A 26 4.18 13.38 -11.56
N LEU A 27 5.26 12.74 -11.08
CA LEU A 27 5.57 12.68 -9.66
C LEU A 27 5.77 14.08 -9.06
N ARG A 28 6.48 14.96 -9.76
CA ARG A 28 6.62 16.37 -9.34
C ARG A 28 5.30 17.13 -9.38
N ARG A 29 4.46 16.86 -10.39
CA ARG A 29 3.10 17.43 -10.48
C ARG A 29 2.25 17.01 -9.29
N MET A 30 2.25 15.72 -8.97
CA MET A 30 1.56 15.15 -7.80
C MET A 30 1.99 15.88 -6.52
N GLN A 31 3.29 15.91 -6.23
CA GLN A 31 3.82 16.59 -5.04
C GLN A 31 3.38 18.05 -4.94
N ARG A 32 3.52 18.80 -6.04
CA ARG A 32 3.16 20.24 -6.08
C ARG A 32 1.67 20.48 -5.84
N LEU A 33 0.80 19.63 -6.40
CA LEU A 33 -0.64 19.81 -6.31
C LEU A 33 -1.21 19.36 -4.98
N THR A 34 -0.65 18.32 -4.39
CA THR A 34 -1.16 17.74 -3.12
C THR A 34 -0.48 18.32 -1.88
N GLY A 35 0.79 18.70 -1.97
CA GLY A 35 1.63 19.00 -0.80
C GLY A 35 2.11 17.74 -0.06
N ALA A 36 2.16 16.59 -0.75
CA ALA A 36 2.69 15.35 -0.20
C ALA A 36 4.13 15.49 0.28
N ASN A 37 4.47 14.87 1.41
CA ASN A 37 5.82 14.74 1.93
C ASN A 37 6.43 13.36 1.71
N ALA A 38 5.63 12.41 1.19
CA ALA A 38 6.08 11.06 0.91
C ALA A 38 5.37 10.46 -0.31
N VAL A 39 5.99 9.45 -0.88
CA VAL A 39 5.42 8.63 -1.96
C VAL A 39 5.60 7.15 -1.63
N ILE A 40 4.57 6.34 -1.93
CA ILE A 40 4.68 4.89 -1.94
C ILE A 40 4.80 4.44 -3.39
N LEU A 41 5.88 3.73 -3.70
CA LEU A 41 6.07 3.02 -4.97
C LEU A 41 5.76 1.53 -4.74
N CYS A 42 4.99 0.94 -5.63
CA CYS A 42 4.47 -0.43 -5.49
C CYS A 42 5.09 -1.35 -6.57
N PRO A 43 6.37 -1.78 -6.42
CA PRO A 43 6.91 -2.75 -7.36
C PRO A 43 6.11 -4.05 -7.27
N GLY A 44 5.61 -4.50 -8.42
CA GLY A 44 4.73 -5.66 -8.50
C GLY A 44 5.49 -6.96 -8.68
N ALA A 45 4.84 -8.07 -8.31
CA ALA A 45 5.11 -9.43 -8.73
C ALA A 45 3.81 -10.09 -9.11
N VAL A 46 3.88 -11.16 -9.88
CA VAL A 46 2.70 -11.92 -10.29
C VAL A 46 2.87 -13.40 -10.04
N GLN A 47 1.77 -14.08 -9.76
CA GLN A 47 1.61 -15.53 -9.77
C GLN A 47 0.36 -15.90 -10.58
N ASP A 48 0.27 -17.10 -11.15
CA ASP A 48 -0.81 -17.48 -12.05
C ASP A 48 -2.20 -17.40 -11.42
N GLY A 49 -2.32 -17.83 -10.17
CA GLY A 49 -3.57 -17.80 -9.40
C GLY A 49 -3.31 -18.02 -7.93
N PRO A 50 -4.36 -18.07 -7.08
CA PRO A 50 -4.23 -18.07 -5.61
C PRO A 50 -3.55 -19.31 -5.04
N PHE A 51 -3.44 -20.38 -5.81
CA PHE A 51 -2.81 -21.65 -5.43
C PHE A 51 -1.46 -21.89 -6.13
N ALA A 52 -0.95 -20.91 -6.87
CA ALA A 52 0.37 -20.98 -7.52
C ALA A 52 1.46 -20.55 -6.53
N ASP A 53 2.58 -21.26 -6.53
CA ASP A 53 3.73 -21.00 -5.68
C ASP A 53 4.92 -20.36 -6.40
N ALA A 54 4.85 -20.24 -7.73
CA ALA A 54 5.82 -19.51 -8.55
C ALA A 54 5.46 -18.01 -8.57
N ILE A 55 6.41 -17.18 -8.16
CA ILE A 55 6.23 -15.72 -8.12
C ILE A 55 7.23 -15.09 -9.09
N ASP A 56 6.71 -14.50 -10.18
CA ASP A 56 7.51 -13.74 -11.15
C ASP A 56 7.59 -12.27 -10.73
N PHE A 57 8.79 -11.79 -10.47
CA PHE A 57 9.10 -10.38 -10.18
C PHE A 57 10.18 -9.82 -11.11
N ALA A 58 10.43 -10.49 -12.24
CA ALA A 58 11.41 -10.10 -13.26
C ALA A 58 10.79 -9.92 -14.65
N GLY A 59 9.55 -10.35 -14.86
CA GLY A 59 8.83 -10.30 -16.12
C GLY A 59 8.29 -8.93 -16.51
N GLU A 60 7.45 -8.89 -17.54
CA GLU A 60 6.87 -7.66 -18.09
C GLU A 60 5.82 -7.01 -17.17
N HIS A 61 5.18 -7.80 -16.31
CA HIS A 61 4.15 -7.33 -15.37
C HIS A 61 4.73 -6.62 -14.13
N THR A 62 6.06 -6.56 -14.05
CA THR A 62 6.75 -5.98 -12.89
C THR A 62 7.52 -4.73 -13.29
N THR A 63 7.64 -3.78 -12.36
CA THR A 63 8.52 -2.64 -12.53
C THR A 63 9.97 -3.09 -12.59
N GLY A 64 10.76 -2.55 -13.53
CA GLY A 64 12.20 -2.86 -13.62
C GLY A 64 12.99 -2.19 -12.48
N ASP A 65 14.03 -2.87 -11.99
CA ASP A 65 14.88 -2.37 -10.91
C ASP A 65 15.47 -0.99 -11.22
N GLY A 66 15.97 -0.80 -12.46
CA GLY A 66 16.60 0.45 -12.88
C GLY A 66 15.65 1.64 -12.83
N GLU A 67 14.44 1.49 -13.38
CA GLU A 67 13.44 2.54 -13.39
C GLU A 67 12.90 2.86 -11.99
N LEU A 68 12.74 1.84 -11.14
CA LEU A 68 12.34 2.01 -9.75
C LEU A 68 13.39 2.78 -8.95
N LEU A 69 14.66 2.41 -9.09
CA LEU A 69 15.80 3.08 -8.45
C LEU A 69 15.95 4.53 -8.94
N ASP A 70 15.78 4.77 -10.24
CA ASP A 70 15.87 6.11 -10.82
C ASP A 70 14.75 7.01 -10.35
N LEU A 71 13.50 6.51 -10.30
CA LEU A 71 12.37 7.27 -9.78
C LEU A 71 12.50 7.52 -8.28
N THR A 72 13.03 6.57 -7.53
CA THR A 72 13.33 6.72 -6.09
C THR A 72 14.34 7.83 -5.83
N ARG A 73 15.46 7.84 -6.56
CA ARG A 73 16.46 8.92 -6.46
C ARG A 73 15.88 10.28 -6.82
N PHE A 74 15.06 10.31 -7.87
CA PHE A 74 14.37 11.53 -8.26
C PHE A 74 13.38 12.02 -7.20
N ALA A 75 12.53 11.14 -6.65
CA ALA A 75 11.59 11.47 -5.58
C ALA A 75 12.31 12.10 -4.38
N ARG A 76 13.41 11.50 -3.94
CA ARG A 76 14.24 12.03 -2.86
C ARG A 76 14.87 13.38 -3.21
N SER A 77 15.32 13.56 -4.45
CA SER A 77 15.92 14.84 -4.90
C SER A 77 14.95 16.02 -4.87
N ILE A 78 13.65 15.76 -4.91
CA ILE A 78 12.60 16.78 -4.79
C ILE A 78 12.03 16.85 -3.36
N GLY A 79 12.65 16.17 -2.38
CA GLY A 79 12.28 16.24 -0.96
C GLY A 79 11.19 15.29 -0.52
N LEU A 80 10.81 14.30 -1.32
CA LEU A 80 9.87 13.26 -0.90
C LEU A 80 10.58 12.15 -0.10
N ARG A 81 9.98 11.75 0.99
CA ARG A 81 10.28 10.48 1.65
C ARG A 81 9.78 9.35 0.75
N VAL A 82 10.54 8.27 0.61
CA VAL A 82 10.15 7.16 -0.28
C VAL A 82 9.91 5.90 0.51
N PHE A 83 8.74 5.31 0.29
CA PHE A 83 8.34 4.03 0.83
C PHE A 83 8.15 3.06 -0.33
N TRP A 84 8.55 1.81 -0.16
CA TRP A 84 8.25 0.76 -1.13
C TRP A 84 7.28 -0.26 -0.54
N LYS A 85 6.33 -0.66 -1.36
CA LYS A 85 5.33 -1.68 -1.03
C LYS A 85 5.34 -2.78 -2.10
N PRO A 86 6.33 -3.71 -2.06
CA PRO A 86 6.37 -4.84 -2.98
C PRO A 86 5.11 -5.69 -2.82
N THR A 87 4.33 -5.81 -3.90
CA THR A 87 3.00 -6.42 -3.88
C THR A 87 2.89 -7.54 -4.90
N VAL A 88 2.42 -8.72 -4.48
CA VAL A 88 2.11 -9.83 -5.38
C VAL A 88 0.64 -9.78 -5.79
N ASN A 89 0.36 -10.06 -7.07
CA ASN A 89 -0.99 -10.15 -7.63
C ASN A 89 -1.18 -11.48 -8.36
N CYS A 90 -2.43 -11.95 -8.50
CA CYS A 90 -2.75 -13.10 -9.32
C CYS A 90 -3.09 -12.66 -10.74
N LEU A 91 -2.53 -13.36 -11.76
CA LEU A 91 -2.77 -13.06 -13.18
C LEU A 91 -4.21 -13.37 -13.60
N ASP A 92 -4.87 -14.30 -12.92
CA ASP A 92 -6.27 -14.64 -13.16
C ASP A 92 -7.27 -13.59 -12.61
N GLY A 93 -6.76 -12.50 -12.02
CA GLY A 93 -7.56 -11.43 -11.41
C GLY A 93 -8.06 -11.74 -9.99
N THR A 94 -7.73 -12.89 -9.43
CA THR A 94 -8.07 -13.20 -8.03
C THR A 94 -7.35 -12.24 -7.09
N TRP A 95 -8.10 -11.64 -6.17
CA TRP A 95 -7.52 -10.77 -5.16
C TRP A 95 -6.51 -11.51 -4.27
N ARG A 96 -5.34 -10.93 -4.05
CA ARG A 96 -4.21 -11.51 -3.29
C ARG A 96 -4.57 -12.01 -1.90
N ALA A 97 -5.60 -11.45 -1.28
CA ALA A 97 -6.11 -11.90 0.01
C ALA A 97 -6.63 -13.34 0.00
N ARG A 98 -6.87 -13.90 -1.18
CA ARG A 98 -7.33 -15.28 -1.37
C ARG A 98 -6.20 -16.26 -1.70
N ILE A 99 -4.94 -15.80 -1.71
CA ILE A 99 -3.78 -16.69 -1.78
C ILE A 99 -3.77 -17.55 -0.52
N ASP A 100 -3.99 -18.85 -0.71
CA ASP A 100 -4.20 -19.79 0.38
C ASP A 100 -3.70 -21.19 0.02
N PHE A 101 -3.23 -21.92 1.02
CA PHE A 101 -2.78 -23.30 0.89
C PHE A 101 -3.19 -24.08 2.15
N PHE A 102 -3.14 -25.41 2.08
CA PHE A 102 -3.36 -26.24 3.23
C PHE A 102 -2.33 -25.97 4.33
N ASP A 103 -2.76 -25.96 5.59
CA ASP A 103 -1.86 -25.75 6.73
C ASP A 103 -1.03 -27.01 7.07
N HIS A 104 -1.42 -28.16 6.54
CA HIS A 104 -0.70 -29.42 6.60
C HIS A 104 -0.22 -29.85 5.22
N GLU A 105 0.77 -30.71 5.18
CA GLU A 105 1.29 -31.24 3.92
C GLU A 105 0.26 -32.17 3.26
N VAL A 106 -0.08 -31.86 2.01
CA VAL A 106 -0.93 -32.71 1.15
C VAL A 106 -0.05 -33.28 0.02
N PRO A 107 0.01 -34.60 -0.16
CA PRO A 107 0.81 -35.19 -1.22
C PRO A 107 0.41 -34.65 -2.61
N CYS A 108 1.40 -34.30 -3.41
CA CYS A 108 1.25 -33.77 -4.77
C CYS A 108 0.62 -32.38 -4.87
N GLU A 109 0.34 -31.71 -3.76
CA GLU A 109 -0.15 -30.33 -3.74
C GLU A 109 0.94 -29.34 -3.36
N THR A 110 0.86 -28.16 -3.92
CA THR A 110 1.66 -27.01 -3.45
C THR A 110 1.20 -26.56 -2.08
N GLY A 111 2.08 -25.95 -1.30
CA GLY A 111 1.76 -25.53 0.04
C GLY A 111 2.58 -24.33 0.48
N TRP A 112 2.29 -23.84 1.67
CA TRP A 112 3.01 -22.74 2.29
C TRP A 112 4.53 -22.93 2.30
N ARG A 113 5.00 -24.18 2.42
CA ARG A 113 6.43 -24.54 2.36
C ARG A 113 7.09 -24.22 1.01
N ASN A 114 6.31 -24.16 -0.07
CA ASN A 114 6.78 -23.80 -1.41
C ASN A 114 6.62 -22.29 -1.63
N TRP A 115 5.46 -21.76 -1.26
CA TRP A 115 5.10 -20.36 -1.51
C TRP A 115 5.96 -19.37 -0.70
N PHE A 116 6.14 -19.57 0.63
CA PHE A 116 6.90 -18.63 1.44
C PHE A 116 8.37 -18.48 1.02
N PRO A 117 9.11 -19.52 0.57
CA PRO A 117 10.44 -19.32 -0.01
C PRO A 117 10.43 -18.45 -1.27
N ALA A 118 9.46 -18.61 -2.18
CA ALA A 118 9.33 -17.78 -3.37
C ALA A 118 8.97 -16.34 -2.99
N TYR A 119 8.02 -16.16 -2.07
CA TYR A 119 7.66 -14.84 -1.55
C TYR A 119 8.82 -14.16 -0.81
N ALA A 120 9.59 -14.93 -0.05
CA ALA A 120 10.79 -14.43 0.60
C ALA A 120 11.85 -13.99 -0.41
N ALA A 121 12.08 -14.74 -1.48
CA ALA A 121 13.01 -14.35 -2.54
C ALA A 121 12.61 -13.00 -3.17
N PHE A 122 11.33 -12.81 -3.46
CA PHE A 122 10.75 -11.55 -3.94
C PHE A 122 10.99 -10.40 -2.95
N GLN A 123 10.60 -10.54 -1.69
CA GLN A 123 10.76 -9.51 -0.69
C GLN A 123 12.23 -9.18 -0.39
N LEU A 124 13.11 -10.18 -0.37
CA LEU A 124 14.54 -10.02 -0.13
C LEU A 124 15.27 -9.34 -1.30
N HIS A 125 14.80 -9.53 -2.54
CA HIS A 125 15.29 -8.78 -3.70
C HIS A 125 15.06 -7.28 -3.49
N PHE A 126 13.82 -6.88 -3.21
CA PHE A 126 13.50 -5.46 -2.98
C PHE A 126 14.12 -4.91 -1.70
N ALA A 127 14.30 -5.73 -0.67
CA ALA A 127 15.00 -5.31 0.55
C ALA A 127 16.46 -4.93 0.27
N ALA A 128 17.15 -5.70 -0.57
CA ALA A 128 18.53 -5.41 -0.96
C ALA A 128 18.64 -4.12 -1.79
N LEU A 129 17.72 -3.91 -2.74
CA LEU A 129 17.67 -2.68 -3.53
C LEU A 129 17.31 -1.47 -2.67
N ALA A 130 16.31 -1.61 -1.78
CA ALA A 130 15.84 -0.55 -0.89
C ALA A 130 16.95 -0.05 0.05
N ALA A 131 17.78 -0.94 0.55
CA ALA A 131 18.93 -0.59 1.39
C ALA A 131 19.92 0.33 0.64
N GLY A 132 20.22 0.02 -0.63
CA GLY A 132 21.11 0.84 -1.46
C GLY A 132 20.49 2.15 -1.96
N ALA A 133 19.17 2.23 -2.00
CA ALA A 133 18.42 3.39 -2.46
C ALA A 133 17.96 4.32 -1.31
N GLU A 134 18.30 3.98 -0.07
CA GLU A 134 17.89 4.72 1.14
C GLU A 134 16.38 4.95 1.20
N VAL A 135 15.62 3.92 0.84
CA VAL A 135 14.16 3.88 1.05
C VAL A 135 13.89 3.95 2.55
N GLU A 136 12.95 4.75 2.98
CA GLU A 136 12.70 4.96 4.41
C GLU A 136 11.92 3.81 5.05
N CYS A 137 10.95 3.27 4.32
CA CYS A 137 10.11 2.18 4.81
C CYS A 137 9.89 1.13 3.72
N LEU A 138 10.00 -0.14 4.11
CA LEU A 138 9.61 -1.28 3.29
C LEU A 138 8.36 -1.93 3.89
N ILE A 139 7.29 -1.97 3.12
CA ILE A 139 6.00 -2.56 3.49
C ILE A 139 5.97 -3.98 2.94
N LEU A 140 6.11 -4.98 3.82
CA LEU A 140 6.35 -6.40 3.48
C LEU A 140 5.08 -7.14 3.06
N GLY A 141 4.33 -6.60 2.13
CA GLY A 141 3.08 -7.18 1.64
C GLY A 141 1.88 -6.30 1.88
N CYS A 142 0.83 -6.62 1.16
CA CYS A 142 -0.40 -5.87 1.14
C CYS A 142 -1.56 -6.87 1.17
N GLU A 143 -2.40 -6.81 2.20
CA GLU A 143 -3.67 -7.53 2.28
C GLU A 143 -3.56 -9.06 2.05
N MET A 144 -2.53 -9.69 2.58
CA MET A 144 -2.29 -11.13 2.46
C MET A 144 -3.10 -11.92 3.51
N THR A 145 -4.40 -11.68 3.57
CA THR A 145 -5.30 -12.04 4.68
C THR A 145 -5.22 -13.52 5.08
N GLN A 146 -5.20 -14.44 4.10
CA GLN A 146 -5.10 -15.87 4.41
C GLN A 146 -3.69 -16.27 4.89
N ALA A 147 -2.66 -15.60 4.40
CA ALA A 147 -1.28 -15.88 4.81
C ALA A 147 -0.96 -15.33 6.21
N GLU A 148 -1.73 -14.38 6.75
CA GLU A 148 -1.47 -13.75 8.06
C GLU A 148 -1.43 -14.79 9.21
N ARG A 149 -2.20 -15.88 9.12
CA ARG A 149 -2.19 -16.96 10.11
C ARG A 149 -0.86 -17.74 10.19
N ARG A 150 0.00 -17.58 9.18
CA ARG A 150 1.32 -18.21 9.09
C ARG A 150 2.38 -17.42 9.88
N GLU A 151 2.13 -17.18 11.15
CA GLU A 151 2.97 -16.32 12.00
C GLU A 151 4.46 -16.67 11.95
N ALA A 152 4.81 -17.97 12.04
CA ALA A 152 6.20 -18.41 12.03
C ALA A 152 6.92 -18.07 10.71
N ASP A 153 6.22 -18.23 9.58
CA ASP A 153 6.76 -17.92 8.25
C ASP A 153 6.95 -16.40 8.09
N TRP A 154 6.00 -15.59 8.53
CA TRP A 154 6.13 -14.13 8.54
C TRP A 154 7.27 -13.66 9.42
N ARG A 155 7.42 -14.20 10.64
CA ARG A 155 8.53 -13.85 11.53
C ARG A 155 9.89 -14.22 10.93
N ALA A 156 9.99 -15.36 10.26
CA ALA A 156 11.20 -15.77 9.54
C ALA A 156 11.52 -14.80 8.38
N LEU A 157 10.53 -14.41 7.60
CA LEU A 157 10.66 -13.41 6.52
C LEU A 157 11.12 -12.06 7.08
N ILE A 158 10.44 -11.52 8.10
CA ILE A 158 10.78 -10.24 8.73
C ILE A 158 12.23 -10.26 9.23
N ALA A 159 12.64 -11.33 9.92
CA ALA A 159 14.00 -11.48 10.40
C ALA A 159 15.02 -11.55 9.24
N ALA A 160 14.68 -12.20 8.13
CA ALA A 160 15.55 -12.28 6.95
C ALA A 160 15.70 -10.92 6.26
N VAL A 161 14.61 -10.17 6.11
CA VAL A 161 14.62 -8.81 5.56
C VAL A 161 15.39 -7.86 6.46
N ARG A 162 15.20 -7.93 7.78
CA ARG A 162 15.90 -7.08 8.76
C ARG A 162 17.42 -7.18 8.67
N ARG A 163 17.95 -8.36 8.29
CA ARG A 163 19.40 -8.54 8.08
C ARG A 163 19.94 -7.82 6.84
N ARG A 164 19.09 -7.44 5.91
CA ARG A 164 19.47 -6.81 4.62
C ARG A 164 19.09 -5.35 4.51
N TYR A 165 18.04 -4.95 5.23
CA TYR A 165 17.47 -3.63 5.14
C TYR A 165 17.37 -3.00 6.54
N PRO A 166 18.08 -1.87 6.78
CA PRO A 166 18.13 -1.23 8.09
C PRO A 166 16.98 -0.25 8.36
N GLY A 167 16.19 0.08 7.34
CA GLY A 167 15.09 1.04 7.45
C GLY A 167 13.86 0.46 8.16
N MET A 168 12.81 1.25 8.20
CA MET A 168 11.56 0.87 8.84
C MET A 168 10.87 -0.27 8.08
N LEU A 169 10.39 -1.28 8.82
CA LEU A 169 9.59 -2.39 8.28
C LEU A 169 8.17 -2.33 8.82
N THR A 170 7.20 -2.53 7.94
CA THR A 170 5.81 -2.75 8.32
C THR A 170 5.12 -3.74 7.36
N TYR A 171 3.86 -4.00 7.59
CA TYR A 171 2.96 -4.81 6.77
C TYR A 171 1.64 -4.08 6.61
N ASN A 172 1.07 -4.04 5.41
CA ASN A 172 -0.24 -3.45 5.15
C ASN A 172 -1.32 -4.53 5.27
N CYS A 173 -1.96 -4.66 6.43
CA CYS A 173 -3.10 -5.56 6.55
C CYS A 173 -4.36 -4.98 5.88
N ASP A 174 -5.28 -5.86 5.51
CA ASP A 174 -6.60 -5.41 5.04
C ASP A 174 -7.36 -4.71 6.17
N LYS A 175 -8.29 -3.82 5.80
CA LYS A 175 -9.24 -3.22 6.74
C LYS A 175 -9.94 -4.29 7.58
N TYR A 176 -10.25 -3.97 8.83
CA TYR A 176 -10.82 -4.90 9.83
C TYR A 176 -9.86 -6.03 10.28
N GLY A 177 -8.62 -6.08 9.77
CA GLY A 177 -7.63 -7.11 10.10
C GLY A 177 -6.65 -6.72 11.20
N GLU A 178 -6.57 -5.46 11.61
CA GLU A 178 -5.50 -4.92 12.45
C GLU A 178 -5.34 -5.65 13.79
N GLU A 179 -6.43 -6.17 14.36
CA GLU A 179 -6.44 -6.92 15.63
C GLU A 179 -5.89 -8.34 15.49
N HIS A 180 -5.90 -8.88 14.27
CA HIS A 180 -5.67 -10.29 14.00
C HIS A 180 -4.25 -10.60 13.51
N VAL A 181 -3.49 -9.59 13.07
CA VAL A 181 -2.08 -9.79 12.64
C VAL A 181 -1.21 -10.13 13.85
N PRO A 182 -0.61 -11.35 13.90
CA PRO A 182 0.05 -11.84 15.11
C PRO A 182 1.52 -11.41 15.25
N PHE A 183 2.07 -10.67 14.29
CA PHE A 183 3.49 -10.32 14.22
C PHE A 183 3.79 -8.80 14.24
N TRP A 184 2.84 -7.95 14.70
CA TRP A 184 3.08 -6.51 14.82
C TRP A 184 4.29 -6.17 15.71
N ASP A 185 4.55 -6.98 16.74
CA ASP A 185 5.70 -6.79 17.63
C ASP A 185 7.05 -6.90 16.91
N ALA A 186 7.14 -7.67 15.82
CA ALA A 186 8.34 -7.83 15.00
C ALA A 186 8.57 -6.69 13.98
N LEU A 187 7.57 -5.84 13.77
CA LEU A 187 7.57 -4.71 12.84
C LEU A 187 7.79 -3.37 13.56
N ASP A 188 8.04 -2.30 12.83
CA ASP A 188 8.30 -0.96 13.39
C ASP A 188 7.06 -0.07 13.43
N ALA A 189 6.02 -0.42 12.69
CA ALA A 189 4.74 0.30 12.67
C ALA A 189 3.58 -0.68 12.52
N VAL A 190 2.40 -0.28 12.96
CA VAL A 190 1.11 -0.88 12.59
C VAL A 190 0.59 -0.14 11.36
N CYS A 191 0.14 -0.88 10.35
CA CYS A 191 -0.28 -0.27 9.10
C CYS A 191 -1.42 -1.07 8.47
N SER A 192 -2.40 -0.39 7.87
CA SER A 192 -3.53 -1.04 7.22
C SER A 192 -4.08 -0.27 6.03
N SER A 193 -5.02 -0.89 5.31
CA SER A 193 -5.86 -0.26 4.31
C SER A 193 -7.06 0.43 4.97
N GLY A 194 -7.30 1.71 4.66
CA GLY A 194 -8.30 2.54 5.31
C GLY A 194 -9.59 2.74 4.50
N TYR A 195 -10.02 1.76 3.71
CA TYR A 195 -11.23 1.83 2.89
C TYR A 195 -12.50 1.57 3.71
N TYR A 196 -12.77 2.39 4.71
CA TYR A 196 -13.96 2.25 5.56
C TYR A 196 -15.15 3.05 5.00
N PRO A 197 -16.40 2.52 5.14
CA PRO A 197 -17.61 3.28 4.85
C PRO A 197 -17.58 4.64 5.54
N ILE A 198 -18.03 5.68 4.84
CA ILE A 198 -17.92 7.07 5.30
C ILE A 198 -18.46 7.29 6.71
N ASP A 199 -19.61 6.67 7.04
CA ASP A 199 -20.25 6.80 8.35
C ASP A 199 -19.60 5.93 9.43
N ASP A 200 -18.70 5.01 9.04
CA ASP A 200 -18.07 4.05 9.94
C ASP A 200 -16.61 4.41 10.28
N ILE A 201 -16.01 5.36 9.58
CA ILE A 201 -14.62 5.77 9.79
C ILE A 201 -14.30 6.04 11.28
N PRO A 202 -15.08 6.85 12.02
CA PRO A 202 -14.77 7.12 13.43
C PRO A 202 -14.75 5.85 14.30
N ARG A 203 -15.72 4.97 14.13
CA ARG A 203 -15.83 3.71 14.88
C ARG A 203 -14.64 2.78 14.57
N GLN A 204 -14.19 2.72 13.32
CA GLN A 204 -13.04 1.89 12.97
C GLN A 204 -11.74 2.46 13.54
N LEU A 205 -11.58 3.76 13.56
CA LEU A 205 -10.44 4.38 14.24
C LEU A 205 -10.44 4.11 15.75
N ASP A 206 -11.62 4.10 16.40
CA ASP A 206 -11.76 3.72 17.81
C ASP A 206 -11.38 2.25 18.05
N ARG A 207 -11.66 1.35 17.08
CA ARG A 207 -11.28 -0.07 17.13
C ARG A 207 -9.77 -0.27 16.94
N ILE A 208 -9.13 0.53 16.08
CA ILE A 208 -7.69 0.46 15.78
C ILE A 208 -6.84 0.99 16.95
N GLU A 209 -7.30 2.02 17.67
CA GLU A 209 -6.54 2.67 18.74
C GLU A 209 -6.02 1.69 19.81
N PRO A 210 -6.80 0.72 20.34
CA PRO A 210 -6.31 -0.29 21.28
C PRO A 210 -5.15 -1.13 20.71
N VAL A 211 -5.16 -1.44 19.42
CA VAL A 211 -4.07 -2.17 18.76
C VAL A 211 -2.79 -1.33 18.76
N VAL A 212 -2.89 -0.07 18.36
CA VAL A 212 -1.77 0.88 18.36
C VAL A 212 -1.19 1.04 19.76
N ARG A 213 -2.04 1.21 20.76
CA ARG A 213 -1.65 1.32 22.18
C ARG A 213 -0.98 0.04 22.70
N ARG A 214 -1.53 -1.13 22.34
CA ARG A 214 -0.99 -2.45 22.75
C ARG A 214 0.46 -2.63 22.31
N TYR A 215 0.77 -2.24 21.07
CA TYR A 215 2.10 -2.43 20.52
C TYR A 215 3.03 -1.22 20.73
N GLY A 216 2.49 -0.05 21.08
CA GLY A 216 3.26 1.18 21.31
C GLY A 216 4.00 1.68 20.08
N LYS A 217 3.45 1.40 18.89
CA LYS A 217 4.08 1.70 17.59
C LYS A 217 3.30 2.78 16.84
N PRO A 218 3.96 3.56 15.95
CA PRO A 218 3.25 4.48 15.08
C PRO A 218 2.25 3.72 14.20
N PHE A 219 1.18 4.40 13.82
CA PHE A 219 0.16 3.87 12.92
C PHE A 219 -0.03 4.80 11.73
N PHE A 220 -0.21 4.23 10.54
CA PHE A 220 -0.64 4.96 9.36
C PHE A 220 -1.44 4.07 8.42
N PHE A 221 -2.31 4.67 7.58
CA PHE A 221 -2.89 3.96 6.46
C PHE A 221 -1.91 3.94 5.28
N ALA A 222 -1.51 2.73 4.81
CA ALA A 222 -0.71 2.58 3.59
C ALA A 222 -1.55 2.70 2.32
N GLU A 223 -2.86 2.56 2.45
CA GLU A 223 -3.85 2.83 1.43
C GLU A 223 -5.08 3.46 2.06
N ALA A 224 -5.63 4.48 1.44
CA ALA A 224 -6.94 5.02 1.79
C ALA A 224 -7.52 5.76 0.59
N GLY A 225 -8.77 5.46 0.26
CA GLY A 225 -9.39 6.05 -0.92
C GLY A 225 -10.85 5.70 -1.07
N CYS A 226 -11.47 6.36 -2.04
CA CYS A 226 -12.86 6.15 -2.43
C CYS A 226 -12.97 6.44 -3.93
N MET A 227 -13.80 5.72 -4.66
CA MET A 227 -13.99 5.94 -6.09
C MET A 227 -14.81 7.21 -6.37
N ARG A 228 -14.62 7.76 -7.57
CA ARG A 228 -15.45 8.85 -8.14
C ARG A 228 -16.73 8.28 -8.77
N VAL A 229 -17.46 7.48 -8.01
CA VAL A 229 -18.67 6.78 -8.45
C VAL A 229 -19.75 6.95 -7.39
N ALA A 230 -20.97 7.26 -7.79
CA ALA A 230 -22.11 7.42 -6.89
C ALA A 230 -22.29 6.17 -5.98
N GLY A 231 -22.41 6.39 -4.67
CA GLY A 231 -22.57 5.34 -3.67
C GLY A 231 -21.26 4.73 -3.14
N SER A 232 -20.11 5.03 -3.76
CA SER A 232 -18.83 4.42 -3.37
C SER A 232 -18.38 4.78 -1.94
N ALA A 233 -18.77 5.94 -1.42
CA ALA A 233 -18.43 6.31 -0.03
C ALA A 233 -19.00 5.35 1.03
N ARG A 234 -20.03 4.58 0.70
CA ARG A 234 -20.60 3.54 1.58
C ARG A 234 -19.90 2.19 1.45
N VAL A 235 -19.25 1.95 0.30
CA VAL A 235 -18.55 0.71 -0.02
C VAL A 235 -17.19 1.02 -0.69
N PRO A 236 -16.32 1.80 -0.05
CA PRO A 236 -15.13 2.35 -0.70
C PRO A 236 -14.10 1.31 -1.14
N ASN A 237 -14.24 0.07 -0.69
CA ASN A 237 -13.41 -1.07 -1.09
C ASN A 237 -14.04 -1.96 -2.17
N ASP A 238 -15.21 -1.61 -2.69
CA ASP A 238 -15.84 -2.38 -3.77
C ASP A 238 -15.33 -1.91 -5.13
N TRP A 239 -14.26 -2.53 -5.59
CA TRP A 239 -13.63 -2.24 -6.88
C TRP A 239 -14.49 -2.62 -8.09
N THR A 240 -15.59 -3.32 -7.86
CA THR A 240 -16.55 -3.76 -8.90
C THR A 240 -17.76 -2.85 -9.01
N LEU A 241 -17.89 -1.88 -8.10
CA LEU A 241 -19.01 -0.96 -8.09
C LEU A 241 -19.06 -0.18 -9.40
N ALA A 242 -20.14 -0.40 -10.14
CA ALA A 242 -20.48 0.34 -11.35
C ALA A 242 -21.58 1.36 -11.04
N GLY A 243 -21.46 2.55 -11.58
CA GLY A 243 -22.45 3.61 -11.36
C GLY A 243 -22.11 4.87 -12.15
N GLU A 244 -22.92 5.91 -11.97
CA GLU A 244 -22.66 7.22 -12.56
C GLU A 244 -21.42 7.86 -11.93
N PRO A 245 -20.58 8.54 -12.72
CA PRO A 245 -19.47 9.33 -12.19
C PRO A 245 -19.96 10.39 -11.18
N ASP A 246 -19.35 10.43 -10.01
CA ASP A 246 -19.63 11.44 -8.97
C ASP A 246 -18.35 11.83 -8.24
N ASP A 247 -17.70 12.89 -8.70
CA ASP A 247 -16.51 13.44 -8.05
C ASP A 247 -16.80 13.95 -6.63
N GLY A 248 -18.03 14.33 -6.34
CA GLY A 248 -18.48 14.77 -5.02
C GLY A 248 -18.51 13.64 -4.00
N GLU A 249 -18.71 12.39 -4.44
CA GLU A 249 -18.70 11.21 -3.58
C GLU A 249 -17.30 11.01 -2.96
N GLN A 250 -16.29 11.06 -3.79
CA GLN A 250 -14.88 10.95 -3.35
C GLN A 250 -14.49 12.12 -2.43
N ASP A 251 -14.88 13.34 -2.74
CA ASP A 251 -14.61 14.52 -1.92
C ASP A 251 -15.25 14.41 -0.53
N ARG A 252 -16.53 14.00 -0.44
CA ARG A 252 -17.22 13.79 0.84
C ARG A 252 -16.47 12.78 1.72
N TRP A 253 -16.01 11.69 1.10
CA TRP A 253 -15.28 10.65 1.82
C TRP A 253 -13.95 11.17 2.39
N TYR A 254 -13.15 11.89 1.60
CA TYR A 254 -11.89 12.47 2.08
C TYR A 254 -12.12 13.51 3.19
N ARG A 255 -13.16 14.35 3.08
CA ARG A 255 -13.54 15.29 4.17
C ARG A 255 -13.84 14.54 5.46
N ALA A 256 -14.60 13.46 5.39
CA ALA A 256 -14.94 12.64 6.54
C ALA A 256 -13.70 11.98 7.16
N LEU A 257 -12.81 11.42 6.32
CA LEU A 257 -11.55 10.84 6.80
C LEU A 257 -10.71 11.88 7.56
N PHE A 258 -10.44 13.03 6.94
CA PHE A 258 -9.61 14.07 7.57
C PHE A 258 -10.24 14.63 8.85
N ALA A 259 -11.56 14.81 8.89
CA ALA A 259 -12.25 15.22 10.10
C ALA A 259 -12.13 14.16 11.21
N ALA A 260 -12.26 12.88 10.88
CA ALA A 260 -12.19 11.80 11.84
C ALA A 260 -10.79 11.62 12.46
N VAL A 261 -9.73 11.84 11.69
CA VAL A 261 -8.34 11.63 12.16
C VAL A 261 -7.79 12.83 12.92
N GLN A 262 -8.35 14.02 12.75
CA GLN A 262 -7.83 15.28 13.33
C GLN A 262 -7.73 15.24 14.87
N SER A 263 -8.63 14.55 15.53
CA SER A 263 -8.67 14.43 17.01
C SER A 263 -7.88 13.22 17.55
N ARG A 264 -7.12 12.53 16.72
CA ARG A 264 -6.44 11.28 17.09
C ARG A 264 -4.91 11.43 17.03
N PRO A 265 -4.26 11.82 18.12
CA PRO A 265 -2.81 12.10 18.15
C PRO A 265 -1.94 10.84 17.86
N TRP A 266 -2.52 9.65 17.98
CA TRP A 266 -1.85 8.39 17.63
C TRP A 266 -1.82 8.10 16.13
N PHE A 267 -2.67 8.79 15.33
CA PHE A 267 -2.74 8.60 13.89
C PHE A 267 -1.58 9.31 13.20
N GLY A 268 -0.66 8.53 12.64
CA GLY A 268 0.58 9.04 12.04
C GLY A 268 0.47 9.45 10.58
N GLY A 269 -0.72 9.38 9.98
CA GLY A 269 -0.96 9.83 8.61
C GLY A 269 -1.50 8.76 7.66
N ALA A 270 -1.58 9.10 6.39
CA ALA A 270 -2.11 8.21 5.36
C ALA A 270 -1.38 8.36 4.03
N ALA A 271 -1.30 7.24 3.29
CA ALA A 271 -0.99 7.20 1.88
C ALA A 271 -2.30 7.04 1.09
N LEU A 272 -2.65 8.05 0.34
CA LEU A 272 -3.91 8.06 -0.41
C LEU A 272 -3.78 7.22 -1.68
N TRP A 273 -4.84 6.54 -2.03
CA TRP A 273 -4.98 5.70 -3.20
C TRP A 273 -5.93 6.35 -4.21
N ASP A 274 -5.55 6.64 -5.47
CA ASP A 274 -4.20 6.56 -6.02
C ASP A 274 -3.90 7.79 -6.91
N TRP A 275 -2.67 7.95 -7.34
CA TRP A 275 -2.27 8.94 -8.33
C TRP A 275 -1.79 8.25 -9.61
N PRO A 276 -2.43 8.48 -10.77
CA PRO A 276 -2.09 7.81 -12.02
C PRO A 276 -0.79 8.34 -12.61
N LEU A 277 -0.15 7.55 -13.47
CA LEU A 277 1.01 7.99 -14.24
C LEU A 277 0.62 9.03 -15.32
N ASP A 278 -0.52 8.83 -15.93
CA ASP A 278 -1.09 9.68 -16.98
C ASP A 278 -2.59 9.39 -17.13
N ALA A 279 -3.25 10.09 -18.08
CA ALA A 279 -4.68 9.93 -18.31
C ALA A 279 -5.10 8.53 -18.83
N ALA A 280 -4.17 7.78 -19.47
CA ALA A 280 -4.45 6.42 -19.92
C ALA A 280 -4.45 5.40 -18.78
N HIS A 281 -3.83 5.75 -17.65
CA HIS A 281 -3.76 4.95 -16.43
C HIS A 281 -4.66 5.50 -15.31
N ASP A 282 -5.56 6.44 -15.64
CA ASP A 282 -6.53 6.99 -14.68
C ASP A 282 -7.50 5.91 -14.20
N SER A 283 -7.77 5.90 -12.91
CA SER A 283 -8.66 4.96 -12.26
C SER A 283 -9.84 5.69 -11.61
N ALA A 284 -10.90 4.95 -11.29
CA ALA A 284 -12.01 5.51 -10.52
C ALA A 284 -11.58 6.00 -9.12
N TYR A 285 -10.49 5.49 -8.59
CA TYR A 285 -9.90 5.93 -7.31
C TYR A 285 -9.01 7.14 -7.42
N SER A 286 -8.57 7.51 -8.63
CA SER A 286 -7.66 8.65 -8.80
C SER A 286 -8.27 9.93 -8.23
N PHE A 287 -7.51 10.59 -7.38
CA PHE A 287 -7.88 11.88 -6.79
C PHE A 287 -7.13 13.06 -7.44
N SER A 288 -6.60 12.87 -8.64
CA SER A 288 -5.88 13.92 -9.38
C SER A 288 -6.79 15.04 -9.92
N HIS A 289 -8.08 14.99 -9.60
CA HIS A 289 -9.15 15.88 -10.03
C HIS A 289 -9.79 16.63 -8.85
N ALA A 290 -10.32 17.82 -9.13
CA ALA A 290 -11.18 18.52 -8.17
C ALA A 290 -12.59 17.85 -8.12
N PRO A 291 -13.31 17.92 -6.98
CA PRO A 291 -12.96 18.68 -5.76
C PRO A 291 -12.07 17.94 -4.74
N ALA A 292 -11.91 16.61 -4.86
CA ALA A 292 -11.14 15.82 -3.91
C ALA A 292 -9.69 16.30 -3.73
N LEU A 293 -9.00 16.63 -4.84
CA LEU A 293 -7.66 17.18 -4.81
C LEU A 293 -7.55 18.47 -3.98
N ASP A 294 -8.55 19.35 -4.09
CA ASP A 294 -8.56 20.60 -3.32
C ASP A 294 -8.77 20.35 -1.82
N THR A 295 -9.61 19.38 -1.48
CA THR A 295 -9.83 18.95 -0.09
C THR A 295 -8.55 18.35 0.52
N ILE A 296 -7.87 17.46 -0.21
CA ILE A 296 -6.62 16.85 0.23
C ILE A 296 -5.54 17.93 0.44
N ARG A 297 -5.35 18.83 -0.54
CA ARG A 297 -4.39 19.93 -0.46
C ARG A 297 -4.63 20.81 0.77
N GLN A 298 -5.89 21.21 1.00
CA GLN A 298 -6.25 22.04 2.15
C GLN A 298 -6.02 21.32 3.49
N ALA A 299 -6.36 20.04 3.58
CA ALA A 299 -6.12 19.25 4.79
C ALA A 299 -4.63 19.11 5.11
N TRP A 300 -3.81 18.88 4.11
CA TRP A 300 -2.37 18.70 4.26
C TRP A 300 -1.57 20.00 4.46
N GLN A 301 -2.14 21.15 4.14
CA GLN A 301 -1.54 22.48 4.44
C GLN A 301 -1.82 22.95 5.86
N ARG A 302 -2.84 22.41 6.54
CA ARG A 302 -3.24 22.82 7.89
C ARG A 302 -2.52 22.04 9.01
N GLY A 303 -1.96 20.90 8.72
CA GLY A 303 -1.20 20.04 9.63
C GLY A 303 0.29 20.07 9.34
#